data_b9e67ddf03fca8c440e981847901dac3
#
_entry.id   b9e67ddf03fca8c440e981847901dac3
#
_cell.length_a   1.000
_cell.length_b   1.000
_cell.length_c   1.000
_cell.angle_alpha   90.00
_cell.angle_beta   90.00
_cell.angle_gamma   90.00
#
_symmetry.space_group_name_H-M   'P 1'
#
loop_
_entity.id
_entity.type
_entity.pdbx_description
1 polymer ?
#
loop_
_entity_poly.entity_id
_entity_poly.type
_entity_poly.pdbx_seq_one_letter_code
_entity_poly.pdbx_strand_id
1 'polypeptide(L)'
;MRISSIVNRATQVNGAGLASNFQGRSQNWNQFANRVSRLASGLCGLGVKPGDRVAMLSLNSDRYLEYFFAVPWSGGVFVPINTRLAPPEIVHWLNDSGASVLLIDDNFAAVLDKIQGQLESLKSIVHVGDGAPPEGMLSYEALIDGAAEMAPLDTGGDQLAGLFYTGGTTGRSKGVMLSH
;
A
#
# COMPACT_ATOMS: atom_id res chain seq x y z
N MET A 1 5.52 3.87 19.39
CA MET A 1 6.10 4.57 18.22
C MET A 1 5.03 4.55 17.12
N ARG A 2 5.07 5.47 16.15
CA ARG A 2 4.16 5.47 14.98
C ARG A 2 4.99 5.46 13.72
N ILE A 3 4.64 4.65 12.74
CA ILE A 3 5.35 4.62 11.45
C ILE A 3 5.28 5.99 10.77
N SER A 4 4.12 6.67 10.82
CA SER A 4 3.94 8.03 10.29
C SER A 4 4.88 9.07 10.90
N SER A 5 5.33 8.90 12.14
CA SER A 5 6.25 9.84 12.80
C SER A 5 7.64 9.88 12.15
N ILE A 6 8.03 8.84 11.43
CA ILE A 6 9.31 8.78 10.70
C ILE A 6 9.34 9.85 9.60
N VAL A 7 8.29 9.93 8.78
CA VAL A 7 8.18 10.92 7.70
C VAL A 7 8.13 12.33 8.27
N ASN A 8 7.29 12.56 9.28
CA ASN A 8 7.18 13.86 9.95
C ASN A 8 8.54 14.32 10.51
N ARG A 9 9.26 13.40 11.16
CA ARG A 9 10.59 13.72 11.70
C ARG A 9 11.61 14.05 10.62
N ALA A 10 11.63 13.25 9.53
CA ALA A 10 12.54 13.50 8.41
C ALA A 10 12.27 14.86 7.74
N THR A 11 11.00 15.22 7.57
CA THR A 11 10.58 16.52 7.03
C THR A 11 11.04 17.68 7.92
N GLN A 12 10.89 17.54 9.23
CA GLN A 12 11.33 18.57 10.19
C GLN A 12 12.86 18.76 10.23
N VAL A 13 13.61 17.65 10.11
CA VAL A 13 15.08 17.67 10.24
C VAL A 13 15.74 18.09 8.93
N ASN A 14 15.27 17.59 7.80
CA ASN A 14 15.87 17.80 6.48
C ASN A 14 14.85 17.70 5.34
N GLY A 15 13.81 18.53 5.37
CA GLY A 15 12.70 18.48 4.41
C GLY A 15 13.12 18.60 2.94
N ALA A 16 14.19 19.38 2.66
CA ALA A 16 14.76 19.53 1.31
C ALA A 16 15.74 18.41 0.92
N GLY A 17 16.12 17.54 1.86
CA GLY A 17 17.02 16.40 1.61
C GLY A 17 16.35 15.29 0.83
N LEU A 18 17.17 14.49 0.13
CA LEU A 18 16.70 13.36 -0.67
C LEU A 18 15.98 12.31 0.20
N ALA A 19 14.77 11.98 -0.17
CA ALA A 19 13.97 10.91 0.45
C ALA A 19 14.01 9.62 -0.38
N SER A 20 13.83 9.74 -1.70
CA SER A 20 13.86 8.59 -2.61
C SER A 20 14.43 8.98 -3.97
N ASN A 21 15.04 8.00 -4.65
CA ASN A 21 15.41 8.11 -6.06
C ASN A 21 15.14 6.75 -6.70
N PHE A 22 14.27 6.73 -7.69
CA PHE A 22 13.91 5.52 -8.42
C PHE A 22 13.78 5.83 -9.92
N GLN A 23 14.60 5.20 -10.76
CA GLN A 23 14.56 5.35 -12.22
C GLN A 23 14.58 6.82 -12.69
N GLY A 24 15.38 7.66 -12.04
CA GLY A 24 15.48 9.08 -12.36
C GLY A 24 14.40 9.97 -11.73
N ARG A 25 13.38 9.42 -11.09
CA ARG A 25 12.44 10.18 -10.25
C ARG A 25 13.03 10.39 -8.87
N SER A 26 13.33 11.60 -8.52
CA SER A 26 13.84 11.96 -7.19
C SER A 26 12.79 12.75 -6.43
N GLN A 27 12.65 12.45 -5.15
CA GLN A 27 11.79 13.20 -4.23
C GLN A 27 12.60 13.63 -3.01
N ASN A 28 12.39 14.86 -2.56
CA ASN A 28 12.82 15.27 -1.24
C ASN A 28 11.78 14.89 -0.18
N TRP A 29 12.11 15.03 1.12
CA TRP A 29 11.21 14.63 2.20
C TRP A 29 9.90 15.42 2.22
N ASN A 30 9.89 16.71 1.80
CA ASN A 30 8.65 17.48 1.70
C ASN A 30 7.72 16.93 0.60
N GLN A 31 8.28 16.61 -0.56
CA GLN A 31 7.54 16.02 -1.68
C GLN A 31 7.01 14.64 -1.31
N PHE A 32 7.85 13.81 -0.71
CA PHE A 32 7.47 12.47 -0.25
C PHE A 32 6.33 12.53 0.78
N ALA A 33 6.43 13.40 1.79
CA ALA A 33 5.39 13.58 2.80
C ALA A 33 4.07 14.07 2.19
N ASN A 34 4.13 15.00 1.24
CA ASN A 34 2.95 15.48 0.51
C ASN A 34 2.24 14.33 -0.22
N ARG A 35 2.98 13.52 -0.98
CA ARG A 35 2.42 12.38 -1.70
C ARG A 35 1.87 11.30 -0.76
N VAL A 36 2.58 10.97 0.32
CA VAL A 36 2.12 10.04 1.36
C VAL A 36 0.80 10.51 1.97
N SER A 37 0.69 11.79 2.35
CA SER A 37 -0.53 12.33 2.95
C SER A 37 -1.72 12.34 2.00
N ARG A 38 -1.49 12.66 0.72
CA ARG A 38 -2.53 12.63 -0.33
C ARG A 38 -2.94 11.21 -0.68
N LEU A 39 -1.98 10.27 -0.79
CA LEU A 39 -2.29 8.86 -1.01
C LEU A 39 -3.14 8.32 0.15
N ALA A 40 -2.78 8.63 1.39
CA ALA A 40 -3.57 8.26 2.56
C ALA A 40 -5.00 8.81 2.50
N SER A 41 -5.15 10.08 2.12
CA SER A 41 -6.47 10.71 1.90
C SER A 41 -7.26 10.01 0.78
N GLY A 42 -6.60 9.69 -0.33
CA GLY A 42 -7.20 8.94 -1.43
C GLY A 42 -7.68 7.55 -0.99
N LEU A 43 -6.87 6.83 -0.20
CA LEU A 43 -7.28 5.53 0.36
C LEU A 43 -8.49 5.66 1.28
N CYS A 44 -8.56 6.70 2.13
CA CYS A 44 -9.76 7.00 2.93
C CYS A 44 -10.97 7.28 2.02
N GLY A 45 -10.76 8.00 0.90
CA GLY A 45 -11.80 8.24 -0.11
C GLY A 45 -12.32 6.97 -0.77
N LEU A 46 -11.49 5.93 -0.88
CA LEU A 46 -11.91 4.58 -1.32
C LEU A 46 -12.62 3.78 -0.22
N GLY A 47 -12.81 4.35 0.96
CA GLY A 47 -13.51 3.74 2.08
C GLY A 47 -12.62 2.96 3.05
N VAL A 48 -11.29 3.10 2.96
CA VAL A 48 -10.35 2.52 3.94
C VAL A 48 -10.57 3.19 5.30
N LYS A 49 -10.79 2.39 6.33
CA LYS A 49 -10.97 2.79 7.73
C LYS A 49 -9.83 2.25 8.58
N PRO A 50 -9.62 2.79 9.80
CA PRO A 50 -8.65 2.25 10.73
C PRO A 50 -8.80 0.73 10.91
N GLY A 51 -7.69 0.01 10.72
CA GLY A 51 -7.65 -1.45 10.77
C GLY A 51 -8.00 -2.17 9.46
N ASP A 52 -8.46 -1.49 8.41
CA ASP A 52 -8.68 -2.13 7.11
C ASP A 52 -7.34 -2.46 6.43
N ARG A 53 -7.33 -3.56 5.71
CA ARG A 53 -6.11 -4.04 5.03
C ARG A 53 -6.07 -3.52 3.62
N VAL A 54 -4.89 -3.00 3.28
CA VAL A 54 -4.53 -2.53 1.95
C VAL A 54 -3.37 -3.39 1.46
N ALA A 55 -3.59 -4.17 0.41
CA ALA A 55 -2.58 -5.05 -0.17
C ALA A 55 -1.79 -4.36 -1.28
N MET A 56 -0.56 -4.80 -1.49
CA MET A 56 0.26 -4.37 -2.63
C MET A 56 0.98 -5.56 -3.27
N LEU A 57 0.77 -5.74 -4.57
CA LEU A 57 1.45 -6.70 -5.43
C LEU A 57 2.23 -5.94 -6.50
N SER A 58 3.47 -5.66 -6.24
CA SER A 58 4.33 -4.82 -7.08
C SER A 58 5.80 -5.16 -6.86
N LEU A 59 6.65 -4.83 -7.83
CA LEU A 59 8.08 -4.75 -7.61
C LEU A 59 8.43 -3.52 -6.76
N ASN A 60 9.62 -3.54 -6.15
CA ASN A 60 10.11 -2.41 -5.35
C ASN A 60 10.22 -1.15 -6.22
N SER A 61 9.66 -0.05 -5.73
CA SER A 61 9.63 1.24 -6.40
C SER A 61 9.49 2.38 -5.37
N ASP A 62 9.55 3.62 -5.84
CA ASP A 62 9.20 4.81 -5.06
C ASP A 62 7.75 4.74 -4.54
N ARG A 63 6.81 4.27 -5.37
CA ARG A 63 5.40 4.07 -4.99
C ARG A 63 5.22 2.99 -3.93
N TYR A 64 6.06 1.95 -3.97
CA TYR A 64 6.06 0.92 -2.93
C TYR A 64 6.51 1.50 -1.58
N LEU A 65 7.50 2.40 -1.61
CA LEU A 65 7.92 3.11 -0.40
C LEU A 65 6.81 4.04 0.12
N GLU A 66 6.15 4.81 -0.76
CA GLU A 66 5.00 5.65 -0.38
C GLU A 66 3.88 4.84 0.27
N TYR A 67 3.57 3.66 -0.27
CA TYR A 67 2.56 2.75 0.27
C TYR A 67 2.84 2.36 1.74
N PHE A 68 4.07 2.01 2.09
CA PHE A 68 4.42 1.62 3.45
C PHE A 68 4.18 2.72 4.49
N PHE A 69 4.16 3.99 4.07
CA PHE A 69 3.87 5.11 4.94
C PHE A 69 2.42 5.61 4.82
N ALA A 70 1.85 5.60 3.62
CA ALA A 70 0.49 6.10 3.39
C ALA A 70 -0.59 5.21 4.03
N VAL A 71 -0.41 3.89 3.99
CA VAL A 71 -1.38 2.96 4.59
C VAL A 71 -1.49 3.17 6.10
N PRO A 72 -0.42 3.14 6.91
CA PRO A 72 -0.54 3.47 8.33
C PRO A 72 -0.88 4.94 8.60
N TRP A 73 -0.59 5.87 7.66
CA TRP A 73 -1.03 7.26 7.76
C TRP A 73 -2.56 7.38 7.71
N SER A 74 -3.22 6.56 6.89
CA SER A 74 -4.68 6.45 6.81
C SER A 74 -5.29 5.56 7.91
N GLY A 75 -4.47 5.06 8.85
CA GLY A 75 -4.91 4.10 9.86
C GLY A 75 -5.08 2.67 9.36
N GLY A 76 -4.79 2.41 8.10
CA GLY A 76 -4.85 1.08 7.50
C GLY A 76 -3.69 0.17 7.90
N VAL A 77 -3.80 -1.09 7.51
CA VAL A 77 -2.82 -2.16 7.74
C VAL A 77 -2.27 -2.60 6.39
N PHE A 78 -0.95 -2.48 6.18
CA PHE A 78 -0.34 -2.89 4.93
C PHE A 78 -0.18 -4.41 4.84
N VAL A 79 -0.41 -4.96 3.64
CA VAL A 79 -0.29 -6.39 3.32
C VAL A 79 0.58 -6.53 2.07
N PRO A 80 1.91 -6.58 2.20
CA PRO A 80 2.79 -6.77 1.06
C PRO A 80 2.68 -8.20 0.53
N ILE A 81 2.33 -8.34 -0.74
CA ILE A 81 2.19 -9.63 -1.41
C ILE A 81 3.53 -10.04 -2.02
N ASN A 82 3.96 -11.28 -1.78
CA ASN A 82 5.16 -11.81 -2.40
C ASN A 82 4.95 -12.00 -3.91
N THR A 83 5.80 -11.38 -4.71
CA THR A 83 5.74 -11.38 -6.18
C THR A 83 6.04 -12.73 -6.84
N ARG A 84 6.46 -13.73 -6.07
CA ARG A 84 6.77 -15.09 -6.56
C ARG A 84 5.63 -16.09 -6.35
N LEU A 85 4.49 -15.62 -5.81
CA LEU A 85 3.35 -16.48 -5.54
C LEU A 85 2.62 -16.90 -6.82
N ALA A 86 2.12 -18.13 -6.83
CA ALA A 86 1.17 -18.56 -7.84
C ALA A 86 -0.22 -17.92 -7.59
N PRO A 87 -1.07 -17.79 -8.63
CA PRO A 87 -2.38 -17.14 -8.50
C PRO A 87 -3.25 -17.66 -7.34
N PRO A 88 -3.35 -18.97 -7.05
CA PRO A 88 -4.12 -19.46 -5.91
C PRO A 88 -3.60 -19.01 -4.54
N GLU A 89 -2.29 -18.79 -4.43
CA GLU A 89 -1.67 -18.28 -3.20
C GLU A 89 -1.96 -16.79 -3.00
N ILE A 90 -1.98 -16.01 -4.09
CA ILE A 90 -2.38 -14.60 -4.09
C ILE A 90 -3.83 -14.48 -3.62
N VAL A 91 -4.74 -15.30 -4.16
CA VAL A 91 -6.14 -15.38 -3.72
C VAL A 91 -6.22 -15.66 -2.22
N HIS A 92 -5.46 -16.66 -1.76
CA HIS A 92 -5.44 -17.00 -0.34
C HIS A 92 -5.02 -15.82 0.53
N TRP A 93 -3.93 -15.11 0.19
CA TRP A 93 -3.46 -13.99 1.00
C TRP A 93 -4.45 -12.82 1.01
N LEU A 94 -5.05 -12.51 -0.14
CA LEU A 94 -6.03 -11.43 -0.26
C LEU A 94 -7.30 -11.73 0.55
N ASN A 95 -7.82 -12.95 0.47
CA ASN A 95 -9.04 -13.34 1.18
C ASN A 95 -8.78 -13.53 2.69
N ASP A 96 -7.70 -14.21 3.06
CA ASP A 96 -7.33 -14.44 4.48
C ASP A 96 -7.03 -13.13 5.21
N SER A 97 -6.31 -12.19 4.57
CA SER A 97 -6.11 -10.86 5.12
C SER A 97 -7.39 -10.02 5.14
N GLY A 98 -8.36 -10.34 4.30
CA GLY A 98 -9.54 -9.51 4.07
C GLY A 98 -9.21 -8.15 3.49
N ALA A 99 -8.21 -8.07 2.58
CA ALA A 99 -7.81 -6.83 1.95
C ALA A 99 -8.96 -6.21 1.15
N SER A 100 -9.25 -4.93 1.39
CA SER A 100 -10.32 -4.21 0.70
C SER A 100 -9.82 -3.40 -0.50
N VAL A 101 -8.55 -3.07 -0.53
CA VAL A 101 -7.88 -2.37 -1.65
C VAL A 101 -6.62 -3.14 -2.03
N LEU A 102 -6.40 -3.30 -3.33
CA LEU A 102 -5.17 -3.86 -3.90
C LEU A 102 -4.49 -2.80 -4.79
N LEU A 103 -3.24 -2.51 -4.48
CA LEU A 103 -2.35 -1.76 -5.35
C LEU A 103 -1.54 -2.77 -6.17
N ILE A 104 -1.50 -2.61 -7.50
CA ILE A 104 -0.87 -3.58 -8.41
C ILE A 104 -0.13 -2.88 -9.55
N ASP A 105 1.09 -3.34 -9.88
CA ASP A 105 1.85 -2.80 -10.99
C ASP A 105 1.65 -3.54 -12.32
N ASP A 106 2.23 -3.01 -13.39
CA ASP A 106 2.14 -3.56 -14.74
C ASP A 106 2.62 -5.01 -14.85
N ASN A 107 3.61 -5.41 -14.00
CA ASN A 107 4.18 -6.77 -14.07
C ASN A 107 3.18 -7.84 -13.61
N PHE A 108 2.22 -7.45 -12.78
CA PHE A 108 1.27 -8.39 -12.17
C PHE A 108 -0.19 -8.14 -12.55
N ALA A 109 -0.51 -7.04 -13.24
CA ALA A 109 -1.89 -6.70 -13.60
C ALA A 109 -2.63 -7.84 -14.30
N ALA A 110 -1.96 -8.57 -15.19
CA ALA A 110 -2.56 -9.70 -15.92
C ALA A 110 -2.94 -10.90 -15.01
N VAL A 111 -2.48 -10.95 -13.77
CA VAL A 111 -2.92 -12.03 -12.85
C VAL A 111 -4.38 -11.87 -12.45
N LEU A 112 -4.90 -10.63 -12.46
CA LEU A 112 -6.28 -10.34 -12.07
C LEU A 112 -7.30 -11.06 -12.95
N ASP A 113 -7.05 -11.22 -14.24
CA ASP A 113 -7.92 -11.97 -15.15
C ASP A 113 -8.17 -13.41 -14.66
N LYS A 114 -7.22 -13.96 -13.89
CA LYS A 114 -7.29 -15.33 -13.38
C LYS A 114 -7.89 -15.43 -11.99
N ILE A 115 -7.88 -14.35 -11.22
CA ILE A 115 -8.20 -14.42 -9.78
C ILE A 115 -9.38 -13.53 -9.35
N GLN A 116 -9.75 -12.49 -10.09
CA GLN A 116 -10.74 -11.48 -9.64
C GLN A 116 -12.08 -12.09 -9.23
N GLY A 117 -12.54 -13.14 -9.92
CA GLY A 117 -13.78 -13.86 -9.59
C GLY A 117 -13.72 -14.67 -8.27
N GLN A 118 -12.55 -14.75 -7.62
CA GLN A 118 -12.32 -15.50 -6.40
C GLN A 118 -12.02 -14.59 -5.19
N LEU A 119 -12.03 -13.26 -5.40
CA LEU A 119 -11.70 -12.28 -4.37
C LEU A 119 -12.96 -11.83 -3.64
N GLU A 120 -13.04 -12.12 -2.33
CA GLU A 120 -14.26 -11.96 -1.53
C GLU A 120 -14.40 -10.57 -0.91
N SER A 121 -13.30 -9.96 -0.48
CA SER A 121 -13.28 -8.70 0.28
C SER A 121 -12.84 -7.49 -0.53
N LEU A 122 -12.25 -7.70 -1.71
CA LEU A 122 -11.66 -6.65 -2.53
C LEU A 122 -12.75 -5.73 -3.12
N LYS A 123 -12.60 -4.42 -2.90
CA LYS A 123 -13.54 -3.40 -3.38
C LYS A 123 -12.95 -2.50 -4.45
N SER A 124 -11.65 -2.25 -4.38
CA SER A 124 -10.96 -1.34 -5.30
C SER A 124 -9.59 -1.87 -5.70
N ILE A 125 -9.24 -1.66 -6.96
CA ILE A 125 -7.92 -2.00 -7.51
C ILE A 125 -7.30 -0.70 -8.01
N VAL A 126 -6.07 -0.42 -7.57
CA VAL A 126 -5.31 0.77 -7.95
C VAL A 126 -4.07 0.33 -8.73
N HIS A 127 -3.98 0.79 -9.96
CA HIS A 127 -2.84 0.54 -10.84
C HIS A 127 -1.70 1.50 -10.50
N VAL A 128 -0.53 0.96 -10.15
CA VAL A 128 0.67 1.72 -9.77
C VAL A 128 1.73 1.80 -10.87
N GLY A 129 1.37 1.50 -12.12
CA GLY A 129 2.21 1.65 -13.31
C GLY A 129 2.35 3.09 -13.78
N ASP A 130 3.23 3.30 -14.77
CA ASP A 130 3.47 4.62 -15.38
C ASP A 130 2.53 4.90 -16.56
N GLY A 131 1.86 3.87 -17.08
CA GLY A 131 0.90 3.96 -18.19
C GLY A 131 -0.52 4.26 -17.73
N ALA A 132 -1.42 4.30 -18.71
CA ALA A 132 -2.85 4.37 -18.42
C ALA A 132 -3.30 3.12 -17.64
N PRO A 133 -4.16 3.25 -16.63
CA PRO A 133 -4.64 2.10 -15.89
C PRO A 133 -5.45 1.17 -16.81
N PRO A 134 -5.31 -0.15 -16.68
CA PRO A 134 -6.20 -1.11 -17.30
C PRO A 134 -7.67 -0.85 -16.94
N GLU A 135 -8.59 -1.35 -17.77
CA GLU A 135 -10.03 -1.22 -17.53
C GLU A 135 -10.42 -1.78 -16.15
N GLY A 136 -11.26 -1.04 -15.43
CA GLY A 136 -11.71 -1.39 -14.07
C GLY A 136 -10.72 -1.06 -12.96
N MET A 137 -9.54 -0.50 -13.26
CA MET A 137 -8.56 -0.07 -12.26
C MET A 137 -8.52 1.45 -12.14
N LEU A 138 -8.26 1.93 -10.93
CA LEU A 138 -8.02 3.35 -10.65
C LEU A 138 -6.54 3.69 -10.88
N SER A 139 -6.24 4.91 -11.31
CA SER A 139 -4.86 5.39 -11.43
C SER A 139 -4.32 5.81 -10.06
N TYR A 140 -3.12 5.33 -9.71
CA TYR A 140 -2.39 5.73 -8.51
C TYR A 140 -2.11 7.24 -8.48
N GLU A 141 -1.62 7.79 -9.58
CA GLU A 141 -1.31 9.22 -9.66
C GLU A 141 -2.60 10.07 -9.61
N ALA A 142 -3.65 9.66 -10.31
CA ALA A 142 -4.93 10.36 -10.25
C ALA A 142 -5.56 10.31 -8.85
N LEU A 143 -5.35 9.23 -8.10
CA LEU A 143 -5.79 9.12 -6.71
C LEU A 143 -5.08 10.13 -5.81
N ILE A 144 -3.78 10.32 -6.00
CA ILE A 144 -2.97 11.31 -5.27
C ILE A 144 -3.36 12.73 -5.68
N ASP A 145 -3.45 12.99 -6.98
CA ASP A 145 -3.73 14.34 -7.51
C ASP A 145 -5.13 14.83 -7.15
N GLY A 146 -6.10 13.92 -7.11
CA GLY A 146 -7.48 14.22 -6.74
C GLY A 146 -7.73 14.37 -5.23
N ALA A 147 -6.76 14.03 -4.38
CA ALA A 147 -6.91 14.07 -2.93
C ALA A 147 -6.27 15.31 -2.31
N ALA A 148 -6.88 15.87 -1.27
CA ALA A 148 -6.25 16.88 -0.42
C ALA A 148 -5.26 16.21 0.56
N GLU A 149 -4.30 16.96 1.07
CA GLU A 149 -3.44 16.48 2.16
C GLU A 149 -4.28 16.22 3.43
N MET A 150 -3.89 15.18 4.18
CA MET A 150 -4.48 14.89 5.48
C MET A 150 -3.40 14.71 6.56
N ALA A 151 -3.72 15.04 7.79
CA ALA A 151 -2.89 14.67 8.93
C ALA A 151 -2.95 13.15 9.15
N PRO A 152 -1.86 12.54 9.66
CA PRO A 152 -1.88 11.12 9.99
C PRO A 152 -2.93 10.84 11.06
N LEU A 153 -3.67 9.74 10.91
CA LEU A 153 -4.58 9.28 11.95
C LEU A 153 -3.81 8.85 13.20
N ASP A 154 -4.48 8.93 14.34
CA ASP A 154 -3.89 8.62 15.64
C ASP A 154 -3.82 7.10 15.86
N THR A 155 -2.96 6.43 15.08
CA THR A 155 -2.65 5.00 15.17
C THR A 155 -1.20 4.80 15.60
N GLY A 156 -0.93 3.79 16.42
CA GLY A 156 0.43 3.54 16.92
C GLY A 156 0.49 2.53 18.06
N GLY A 157 1.68 2.35 18.62
CA GLY A 157 1.90 1.40 19.73
C GLY A 157 1.60 -0.04 19.33
N ASP A 158 0.71 -0.70 20.07
CA ASP A 158 0.35 -2.10 19.87
C ASP A 158 -0.71 -2.31 18.75
N GLN A 159 -1.20 -1.23 18.15
CA GLN A 159 -2.12 -1.35 17.01
C GLN A 159 -1.42 -1.99 15.82
N LEU A 160 -2.17 -2.82 15.10
CA LEU A 160 -1.67 -3.53 13.92
C LEU A 160 -1.27 -2.55 12.82
N ALA A 161 -0.04 -2.67 12.34
CA ALA A 161 0.49 -1.87 11.23
C ALA A 161 0.58 -2.68 9.94
N GLY A 162 0.90 -3.97 10.02
CA GLY A 162 1.08 -4.81 8.85
C GLY A 162 0.88 -6.29 9.09
N LEU A 163 0.53 -7.00 8.01
CA LEU A 163 0.47 -8.46 7.94
C LEU A 163 1.51 -8.96 6.95
N PHE A 164 2.50 -9.70 7.46
CA PHE A 164 3.53 -10.32 6.63
C PHE A 164 3.33 -11.81 6.57
N TYR A 165 2.99 -12.32 5.39
CA TYR A 165 2.79 -13.74 5.22
C TYR A 165 4.11 -14.49 5.09
N THR A 166 4.23 -15.58 5.80
CA THR A 166 5.38 -16.46 5.75
C THR A 166 5.01 -17.80 5.15
N GLY A 167 5.90 -18.37 4.33
CA GLY A 167 5.76 -19.75 3.86
C GLY A 167 5.86 -20.72 5.04
N GLY A 168 4.75 -21.36 5.38
CA GLY A 168 4.72 -22.40 6.41
C GLY A 168 5.35 -23.71 5.87
N THR A 169 6.20 -24.35 6.65
CA THR A 169 6.78 -25.66 6.31
C THR A 169 5.75 -26.80 6.35
N THR A 170 4.55 -26.55 6.86
CA THR A 170 3.55 -27.57 7.18
C THR A 170 2.11 -27.24 6.74
N GLY A 171 1.91 -26.33 5.76
CA GLY A 171 0.57 -25.97 5.31
C GLY A 171 0.46 -24.61 4.62
N ARG A 172 -0.74 -24.04 4.62
CA ARG A 172 -1.00 -22.70 4.06
C ARG A 172 -0.19 -21.63 4.80
N SER A 173 0.33 -20.65 4.06
CA SER A 173 1.02 -19.49 4.63
C SER A 173 0.13 -18.75 5.65
N LYS A 174 0.77 -18.19 6.68
CA LYS A 174 0.10 -17.47 7.77
C LYS A 174 0.59 -16.02 7.81
N GLY A 175 -0.32 -15.10 8.07
CA GLY A 175 0.00 -13.69 8.26
C GLY A 175 0.58 -13.42 9.65
N VAL A 176 1.84 -13.00 9.70
CA VAL A 176 2.49 -12.49 10.92
C VAL A 176 2.00 -11.08 11.17
N MET A 177 1.44 -10.83 12.34
CA MET A 177 0.91 -9.54 12.76
C MET A 177 2.03 -8.68 13.34
N LEU A 178 2.28 -7.52 12.76
CA LEU A 178 3.26 -6.56 13.24
C LEU A 178 2.57 -5.27 13.69
N SER A 179 2.91 -4.79 14.88
CA SER A 179 2.46 -3.49 15.41
C SER A 179 3.34 -2.33 14.90
N HIS A 180 2.92 -1.12 15.21
CA HIS A 180 3.68 0.11 14.89
C HIS A 180 5.02 0.25 15.59
#